data_21e272795e651b1196bf7cc323b21499
#
_entry.id   21e272795e651b1196bf7cc323b21499
#
_cell.length_a   1.000
_cell.length_b   1.000
_cell.length_c   1.000
_cell.angle_alpha   90.00
_cell.angle_beta   90.00
_cell.angle_gamma   90.00
#
_symmetry.space_group_name_H-M   'P 1'
#
loop_
_entity.id
_entity.type
_entity.pdbx_description
1 polymer ?
#
loop_
_entity_poly.entity_id
_entity_poly.type
_entity_poly.pdbx_seq_one_letter_code
_entity_poly.pdbx_strand_id
1 'polypeptide(L)'
;MAAWACSPASFAAQAEPGKGLVLAPRQDFVAPPAGSYQLPIIQPAANGWVLDGNWLPRRLSSYTHGALTMLSFVYTYCTDPMGCPLAYETFATLRRLVLADPLLHGRVRLVSLSFDPAHDTPQEMVHYGGSNARSKVLPWAFLTTYSVNFLKPILDGFGQDVEVELDDKGKPTRTRTHLLKVFLIDAQAQVREIYSAAFLQPEVMMTDLRTLALERAGLPRKS
;
A
#
# COMPACT_ATOMS: atom_id res chain seq x y z
N MET A 1 -22.60 -26.40 -51.76
CA MET A 1 -21.60 -26.41 -50.70
C MET A 1 -21.31 -24.96 -50.32
N ALA A 2 -21.91 -24.47 -49.25
CA ALA A 2 -21.75 -23.10 -48.80
C ALA A 2 -20.79 -23.12 -47.56
N ALA A 3 -19.64 -22.48 -47.71
CA ALA A 3 -18.65 -22.34 -46.63
C ALA A 3 -19.06 -21.17 -45.74
N TRP A 4 -19.32 -21.46 -44.47
CA TRP A 4 -19.51 -20.45 -43.45
C TRP A 4 -18.13 -20.00 -42.93
N ALA A 5 -17.80 -18.73 -43.18
CA ALA A 5 -16.65 -18.08 -42.58
C ALA A 5 -17.04 -17.60 -41.17
N CYS A 6 -16.40 -18.18 -40.14
CA CYS A 6 -16.48 -17.75 -38.75
C CYS A 6 -15.47 -16.60 -38.56
N SER A 7 -15.94 -15.37 -38.42
CA SER A 7 -15.11 -14.24 -38.00
C SER A 7 -14.91 -14.29 -36.47
N PRO A 8 -13.70 -14.15 -35.96
CA PRO A 8 -13.48 -14.01 -34.53
C PRO A 8 -13.89 -12.60 -34.09
N ALA A 9 -14.92 -12.53 -33.23
CA ALA A 9 -15.28 -11.30 -32.55
C ALA A 9 -14.14 -10.88 -31.61
N SER A 10 -13.49 -9.79 -31.94
CA SER A 10 -12.50 -9.13 -31.11
C SER A 10 -13.21 -8.50 -29.90
N PHE A 11 -13.10 -9.12 -28.73
CA PHE A 11 -13.49 -8.48 -27.47
C PHE A 11 -12.41 -7.42 -27.12
N ALA A 12 -12.55 -6.25 -27.70
CA ALA A 12 -11.90 -5.06 -27.17
C ALA A 12 -12.61 -4.71 -25.86
N ALA A 13 -11.92 -4.92 -24.75
CA ALA A 13 -12.34 -4.39 -23.46
C ALA A 13 -12.43 -2.87 -23.58
N GLN A 14 -13.65 -2.34 -23.66
CA GLN A 14 -13.92 -0.91 -23.59
C GLN A 14 -13.60 -0.47 -22.16
N ALA A 15 -12.51 0.31 -22.02
CA ALA A 15 -12.27 1.08 -20.82
C ALA A 15 -13.43 2.06 -20.62
N GLU A 16 -14.21 1.88 -19.57
CA GLU A 16 -15.29 2.79 -19.19
C GLU A 16 -14.69 4.19 -18.93
N PRO A 17 -15.09 5.24 -19.66
CA PRO A 17 -14.67 6.59 -19.34
C PRO A 17 -15.51 7.09 -18.16
N GLY A 18 -14.89 7.30 -16.97
CA GLY A 18 -15.55 8.08 -15.96
C GLY A 18 -15.57 7.59 -14.52
N LYS A 19 -14.63 6.78 -14.07
CA LYS A 19 -14.35 6.74 -12.62
C LYS A 19 -13.34 7.83 -12.33
N GLY A 20 -13.84 8.99 -11.85
CA GLY A 20 -13.00 10.08 -11.39
C GLY A 20 -11.98 9.56 -10.38
N LEU A 21 -10.76 10.06 -10.48
CA LEU A 21 -9.67 9.75 -9.55
C LEU A 21 -10.16 9.99 -8.12
N VAL A 22 -10.24 8.95 -7.31
CA VAL A 22 -10.61 9.08 -5.90
C VAL A 22 -9.39 9.64 -5.19
N LEU A 23 -9.50 10.89 -4.76
CA LEU A 23 -8.47 11.56 -3.98
C LEU A 23 -8.95 11.70 -2.53
N ALA A 24 -8.02 11.60 -1.57
CA ALA A 24 -8.31 11.94 -0.20
C ALA A 24 -8.88 13.37 -0.11
N PRO A 25 -9.79 13.66 0.84
CA PRO A 25 -10.27 15.00 1.08
C PRO A 25 -9.10 15.98 1.25
N ARG A 26 -9.09 17.07 0.49
CA ARG A 26 -8.01 18.04 0.57
C ARG A 26 -8.06 18.74 1.92
N GLN A 27 -6.96 18.72 2.64
CA GLN A 27 -6.82 19.44 3.89
C GLN A 27 -6.34 20.87 3.62
N ASP A 28 -6.92 21.83 4.33
CA ASP A 28 -6.53 23.26 4.24
C ASP A 28 -5.32 23.56 5.14
N PHE A 29 -4.25 22.77 4.98
CA PHE A 29 -3.00 23.12 5.64
C PHE A 29 -1.83 23.00 4.68
N VAL A 30 -0.79 23.78 4.95
CA VAL A 30 0.48 23.71 4.24
C VAL A 30 1.44 22.88 5.07
N ALA A 31 1.89 21.75 4.51
CA ALA A 31 2.88 20.93 5.18
C ALA A 31 4.16 21.74 5.46
N PRO A 32 4.76 21.64 6.66
CA PRO A 32 6.03 22.28 6.95
C PRO A 32 7.10 21.85 5.95
N PRO A 33 8.14 22.66 5.69
CA PRO A 33 9.21 22.29 4.79
C PRO A 33 9.90 20.98 5.24
N ALA A 34 10.27 20.13 4.28
CA ALA A 34 10.99 18.89 4.58
C ALA A 34 12.28 19.17 5.38
N GLY A 35 12.50 18.42 6.45
CA GLY A 35 13.64 18.58 7.36
C GLY A 35 13.49 19.68 8.41
N SER A 36 12.40 20.47 8.42
CA SER A 36 12.17 21.48 9.45
C SER A 36 11.53 20.90 10.74
N TYR A 37 11.12 19.65 10.73
CA TYR A 37 10.49 18.95 11.84
C TYR A 37 11.04 17.54 11.99
N GLN A 38 10.67 16.88 13.07
CA GLN A 38 11.03 15.48 13.34
C GLN A 38 9.77 14.62 13.36
N LEU A 39 9.87 13.46 12.76
CA LEU A 39 8.88 12.41 12.90
C LEU A 39 9.31 11.54 14.09
N PRO A 40 8.53 11.45 15.17
CA PRO A 40 8.88 10.62 16.33
C PRO A 40 8.83 9.13 15.96
N ILE A 41 9.50 8.31 16.75
CA ILE A 41 9.28 6.86 16.72
C ILE A 41 7.98 6.58 17.44
N ILE A 42 7.02 5.98 16.71
CA ILE A 42 5.71 5.60 17.27
C ILE A 42 5.81 4.20 17.88
N GLN A 43 6.33 3.24 17.12
CA GLN A 43 6.47 1.85 17.54
C GLN A 43 7.42 1.10 16.59
N PRO A 44 7.98 -0.07 16.98
CA PRO A 44 8.64 -0.97 16.05
C PRO A 44 7.64 -1.51 15.01
N ALA A 45 8.06 -1.63 13.75
CA ALA A 45 7.25 -2.29 12.73
C ALA A 45 7.10 -3.79 13.06
N ALA A 46 5.88 -4.28 13.05
CA ALA A 46 5.60 -5.68 13.29
C ALA A 46 6.25 -6.57 12.21
N ASN A 47 6.61 -7.79 12.60
CA ASN A 47 7.22 -8.75 11.73
C ASN A 47 6.46 -10.08 11.76
N GLY A 48 6.48 -10.80 10.64
CA GLY A 48 5.80 -12.08 10.49
C GLY A 48 6.18 -12.74 9.17
N TRP A 49 5.64 -13.93 8.93
CA TRP A 49 5.81 -14.63 7.67
C TRP A 49 4.75 -14.17 6.67
N VAL A 50 5.20 -13.77 5.50
CA VAL A 50 4.37 -13.36 4.36
C VAL A 50 4.74 -14.19 3.13
N LEU A 51 3.86 -14.24 2.15
CA LEU A 51 4.08 -14.83 0.84
C LEU A 51 4.22 -13.72 -0.20
N ASP A 52 5.24 -13.81 -1.03
CA ASP A 52 5.38 -12.99 -2.22
C ASP A 52 4.60 -13.58 -3.41
N GLY A 53 4.55 -12.86 -4.53
CA GLY A 53 3.81 -13.28 -5.72
C GLY A 53 4.28 -14.60 -6.36
N ASN A 54 5.40 -15.16 -5.93
CA ASN A 54 5.94 -16.46 -6.35
C ASN A 54 5.72 -17.56 -5.32
N TRP A 55 4.83 -17.37 -4.34
CA TRP A 55 4.59 -18.27 -3.21
C TRP A 55 5.81 -18.49 -2.30
N LEU A 56 6.84 -17.63 -2.42
CA LEU A 56 8.01 -17.76 -1.57
C LEU A 56 7.74 -17.13 -0.20
N PRO A 57 7.96 -17.89 0.88
CA PRO A 57 7.85 -17.36 2.23
C PRO A 57 9.00 -16.38 2.48
N ARG A 58 8.64 -15.21 3.00
CA ARG A 58 9.55 -14.14 3.38
C ARG A 58 9.21 -13.62 4.76
N ARG A 59 10.19 -13.05 5.45
CA ARG A 59 9.90 -12.26 6.65
C ARG A 59 9.47 -10.86 6.21
N LEU A 60 8.43 -10.29 6.82
CA LEU A 60 8.00 -8.91 6.53
C LEU A 60 9.14 -7.93 6.74
N SER A 61 10.03 -8.21 7.70
CA SER A 61 11.24 -7.42 7.93
C SER A 61 12.16 -7.30 6.72
N SER A 62 12.14 -8.24 5.76
CA SER A 62 12.92 -8.10 4.53
C SER A 62 12.39 -6.99 3.60
N TYR A 63 11.17 -6.52 3.84
CA TYR A 63 10.57 -5.40 3.13
C TYR A 63 10.61 -4.10 3.92
N THR A 64 10.70 -4.16 5.26
CA THR A 64 10.64 -2.97 6.14
C THR A 64 12.00 -2.49 6.62
N HIS A 65 13.08 -3.29 6.52
CA HIS A 65 14.43 -2.87 6.87
C HIS A 65 15.21 -2.35 5.66
N GLY A 66 16.10 -1.40 5.90
CA GLY A 66 17.11 -0.93 4.94
C GLY A 66 16.63 0.16 3.98
N ALA A 67 15.33 0.45 3.92
CA ALA A 67 14.76 1.52 3.11
C ALA A 67 13.57 2.18 3.82
N LEU A 68 13.22 3.39 3.41
CA LEU A 68 11.95 4.00 3.80
C LEU A 68 10.81 3.20 3.16
N THR A 69 9.88 2.74 3.96
CA THR A 69 8.80 1.86 3.47
C THR A 69 7.44 2.47 3.76
N MET A 70 6.61 2.57 2.72
CA MET A 70 5.20 2.85 2.87
C MET A 70 4.43 1.54 2.82
N LEU A 71 3.71 1.21 3.90
CA LEU A 71 2.95 -0.02 4.02
C LEU A 71 1.47 0.26 4.18
N SER A 72 0.63 -0.39 3.38
CA SER A 72 -0.83 -0.39 3.52
C SER A 72 -1.36 -1.81 3.63
N PHE A 73 -2.46 -1.97 4.39
CA PHE A 73 -3.24 -3.20 4.38
C PHE A 73 -4.39 -3.05 3.40
N VAL A 74 -4.63 -4.08 2.58
CA VAL A 74 -5.61 -4.06 1.49
C VAL A 74 -6.33 -5.40 1.38
N TYR A 75 -7.42 -5.45 0.62
CA TYR A 75 -7.96 -6.69 0.05
C TYR A 75 -8.43 -6.44 -1.39
N THR A 76 -8.27 -7.44 -2.26
CA THR A 76 -8.30 -7.22 -3.72
C THR A 76 -9.68 -6.89 -4.27
N TYR A 77 -10.74 -7.24 -3.56
CA TYR A 77 -12.13 -7.02 -3.96
C TYR A 77 -12.85 -5.90 -3.18
N CYS A 78 -12.08 -5.01 -2.54
CA CYS A 78 -12.61 -3.82 -1.87
C CYS A 78 -13.24 -2.87 -2.89
N THR A 79 -14.50 -2.50 -2.64
CA THR A 79 -15.26 -1.57 -3.50
C THR A 79 -15.45 -0.19 -2.86
N ASP A 80 -15.02 -0.03 -1.60
CA ASP A 80 -15.07 1.28 -0.92
C ASP A 80 -14.07 2.24 -1.56
N PRO A 81 -14.53 3.32 -2.20
CA PRO A 81 -13.63 4.28 -2.86
C PRO A 81 -12.64 4.94 -1.90
N MET A 82 -13.01 5.09 -0.63
CA MET A 82 -12.17 5.70 0.42
C MET A 82 -11.30 4.68 1.16
N GLY A 83 -11.37 3.41 0.77
CA GLY A 83 -10.60 2.30 1.33
C GLY A 83 -9.39 1.92 0.48
N CYS A 84 -9.30 0.64 0.09
CA CYS A 84 -8.17 0.10 -0.67
C CYS A 84 -7.92 0.79 -2.03
N PRO A 85 -8.95 1.19 -2.81
CA PRO A 85 -8.73 1.97 -4.03
C PRO A 85 -8.00 3.29 -3.78
N LEU A 86 -8.38 4.04 -2.73
CA LEU A 86 -7.67 5.27 -2.36
C LEU A 86 -6.20 5.00 -2.02
N ALA A 87 -5.91 3.97 -1.22
CA ALA A 87 -4.54 3.60 -0.87
C ALA A 87 -3.71 3.23 -2.12
N TYR A 88 -4.30 2.48 -3.05
CA TYR A 88 -3.65 2.10 -4.30
C TYR A 88 -3.31 3.31 -5.17
N GLU A 89 -4.27 4.21 -5.43
CA GLU A 89 -4.07 5.41 -6.24
C GLU A 89 -3.07 6.38 -5.59
N THR A 90 -3.13 6.50 -4.27
CA THR A 90 -2.13 7.30 -3.52
C THR A 90 -0.73 6.72 -3.71
N PHE A 91 -0.56 5.41 -3.58
CA PHE A 91 0.75 4.77 -3.79
C PHE A 91 1.22 4.86 -5.24
N ALA A 92 0.32 4.74 -6.23
CA ALA A 92 0.66 4.92 -7.63
C ALA A 92 1.13 6.35 -7.92
N THR A 93 0.49 7.34 -7.31
CA THR A 93 0.90 8.76 -7.42
C THR A 93 2.22 9.00 -6.69
N LEU A 94 2.34 8.54 -5.44
CA LEU A 94 3.56 8.64 -4.65
C LEU A 94 4.76 8.01 -5.39
N ARG A 95 4.55 6.85 -6.02
CA ARG A 95 5.58 6.18 -6.81
C ARG A 95 6.13 7.08 -7.91
N ARG A 96 5.27 7.77 -8.66
CA ARG A 96 5.71 8.71 -9.72
C ARG A 96 6.52 9.87 -9.13
N LEU A 97 6.07 10.43 -8.01
CA LEU A 97 6.76 11.53 -7.34
C LEU A 97 8.13 11.12 -6.78
N VAL A 98 8.21 9.95 -6.15
CA VAL A 98 9.48 9.39 -5.62
C VAL A 98 10.48 9.12 -6.75
N LEU A 99 10.02 8.60 -7.89
CA LEU A 99 10.90 8.35 -9.05
C LEU A 99 11.48 9.63 -9.66
N ALA A 100 10.75 10.75 -9.55
CA ALA A 100 11.20 12.06 -10.00
C ALA A 100 12.08 12.80 -8.98
N ASP A 101 12.21 12.28 -7.75
CA ASP A 101 12.95 12.93 -6.67
C ASP A 101 14.34 12.32 -6.47
N PRO A 102 15.44 13.04 -6.79
CA PRO A 102 16.79 12.52 -6.65
C PRO A 102 17.16 12.12 -5.22
N LEU A 103 16.58 12.79 -4.20
CA LEU A 103 16.83 12.47 -2.78
C LEU A 103 16.24 11.12 -2.38
N LEU A 104 15.10 10.73 -2.97
CA LEU A 104 14.35 9.54 -2.61
C LEU A 104 14.61 8.36 -3.55
N HIS A 105 15.22 8.59 -4.71
CA HIS A 105 15.46 7.55 -5.70
C HIS A 105 16.29 6.39 -5.11
N GLY A 106 15.76 5.17 -5.22
CA GLY A 106 16.39 3.96 -4.67
C GLY A 106 16.32 3.81 -3.14
N ARG A 107 15.70 4.74 -2.43
CA ARG A 107 15.61 4.73 -0.96
C ARG A 107 14.23 4.38 -0.42
N VAL A 108 13.23 4.27 -1.29
CA VAL A 108 11.83 4.05 -0.92
C VAL A 108 11.32 2.71 -1.45
N ARG A 109 10.46 2.05 -0.69
CA ARG A 109 9.68 0.86 -1.07
C ARG A 109 8.22 1.08 -0.77
N LEU A 110 7.38 0.41 -1.54
CA LEU A 110 5.95 0.33 -1.28
C LEU A 110 5.57 -1.12 -0.97
N VAL A 111 4.67 -1.30 -0.02
CA VAL A 111 4.18 -2.62 0.39
C VAL A 111 2.66 -2.56 0.53
N SER A 112 1.96 -3.42 -0.19
CA SER A 112 0.54 -3.71 0.03
C SER A 112 0.42 -5.14 0.54
N LEU A 113 -0.03 -5.30 1.78
CA LEU A 113 -0.22 -6.60 2.42
C LEU A 113 -1.72 -6.88 2.56
N SER A 114 -2.15 -8.03 2.03
CA SER A 114 -3.54 -8.44 2.19
C SER A 114 -3.87 -8.77 3.62
N PHE A 115 -5.05 -8.35 4.07
CA PHE A 115 -5.62 -8.80 5.33
C PHE A 115 -6.73 -9.86 5.16
N ASP A 116 -6.90 -10.40 3.94
CA ASP A 116 -7.79 -11.54 3.66
C ASP A 116 -7.10 -12.69 2.92
N PRO A 117 -6.18 -13.41 3.58
CA PRO A 117 -5.41 -14.47 2.94
C PRO A 117 -6.26 -15.66 2.48
N ALA A 118 -7.54 -15.73 2.88
CA ALA A 118 -8.46 -16.77 2.41
C ALA A 118 -8.86 -16.58 0.94
N HIS A 119 -8.88 -15.33 0.47
CA HIS A 119 -9.25 -14.98 -0.91
C HIS A 119 -8.06 -14.41 -1.70
N ASP A 120 -7.22 -13.64 -1.06
CA ASP A 120 -6.10 -12.96 -1.69
C ASP A 120 -4.87 -13.86 -1.73
N THR A 121 -4.86 -14.82 -2.66
CA THR A 121 -3.68 -15.65 -2.94
C THR A 121 -2.52 -14.78 -3.47
N PRO A 122 -1.28 -15.28 -3.48
CA PRO A 122 -0.15 -14.60 -4.12
C PRO A 122 -0.45 -14.16 -5.57
N GLN A 123 -1.15 -14.99 -6.35
CA GLN A 123 -1.53 -14.64 -7.71
C GLN A 123 -2.55 -13.49 -7.76
N GLU A 124 -3.56 -13.52 -6.89
CA GLU A 124 -4.55 -12.43 -6.80
C GLU A 124 -3.87 -11.12 -6.41
N MET A 125 -2.91 -11.15 -5.51
CA MET A 125 -2.13 -9.98 -5.13
C MET A 125 -1.27 -9.45 -6.30
N VAL A 126 -0.66 -10.32 -7.12
CA VAL A 126 0.06 -9.90 -8.34
C VAL A 126 -0.91 -9.35 -9.38
N HIS A 127 -2.09 -9.94 -9.53
CA HIS A 127 -3.13 -9.44 -10.43
C HIS A 127 -3.61 -8.05 -10.01
N TYR A 128 -3.91 -7.86 -8.73
CA TYR A 128 -4.28 -6.58 -8.13
C TYR A 128 -3.21 -5.51 -8.36
N GLY A 129 -1.94 -5.85 -8.19
CA GLY A 129 -0.81 -4.95 -8.42
C GLY A 129 -0.57 -4.61 -9.90
N GLY A 130 -1.02 -5.46 -10.83
CA GLY A 130 -0.90 -5.25 -12.27
C GLY A 130 0.54 -5.03 -12.72
N SER A 131 0.78 -3.96 -13.47
CA SER A 131 2.12 -3.57 -13.93
C SER A 131 3.03 -3.11 -12.78
N ASN A 132 2.47 -2.58 -11.70
CA ASN A 132 3.22 -2.13 -10.53
C ASN A 132 3.92 -3.28 -9.80
N ALA A 133 3.28 -4.45 -9.70
CA ALA A 133 3.86 -5.64 -9.07
C ALA A 133 5.11 -6.17 -9.79
N ARG A 134 5.29 -5.84 -11.07
CA ARG A 134 6.39 -6.31 -11.92
C ARG A 134 7.52 -5.29 -12.08
N SER A 135 7.34 -4.10 -11.54
CA SER A 135 8.32 -3.02 -11.70
C SER A 135 9.53 -3.21 -10.79
N LYS A 136 10.73 -3.08 -11.38
CA LYS A 136 12.00 -3.17 -10.65
C LYS A 136 12.57 -1.81 -10.23
N VAL A 137 12.07 -0.72 -10.80
CA VAL A 137 12.68 0.62 -10.62
C VAL A 137 12.38 1.20 -9.24
N LEU A 138 11.13 1.09 -8.78
CA LEU A 138 10.73 1.34 -7.39
C LEU A 138 9.91 0.13 -6.96
N PRO A 139 10.45 -0.72 -6.08
CA PRO A 139 9.77 -1.94 -5.69
C PRO A 139 8.45 -1.65 -4.98
N TRP A 140 7.39 -2.24 -5.48
CA TRP A 140 6.10 -2.28 -4.81
C TRP A 140 5.71 -3.73 -4.62
N ALA A 141 5.86 -4.22 -3.39
CA ALA A 141 5.56 -5.59 -3.04
C ALA A 141 4.06 -5.75 -2.75
N PHE A 142 3.46 -6.76 -3.35
CA PHE A 142 2.09 -7.19 -3.11
C PHE A 142 2.14 -8.53 -2.41
N LEU A 143 1.76 -8.56 -1.14
CA LEU A 143 2.01 -9.65 -0.23
C LEU A 143 0.70 -10.19 0.35
N THR A 144 0.72 -11.46 0.73
CA THR A 144 -0.33 -12.10 1.53
C THR A 144 0.31 -12.97 2.62
N THR A 145 -0.48 -13.78 3.32
CA THR A 145 0.03 -14.77 4.28
C THR A 145 -0.56 -16.14 3.98
N TYR A 146 -0.04 -17.19 4.61
CA TYR A 146 -0.59 -18.55 4.47
C TYR A 146 -2.01 -18.69 5.02
N SER A 147 -2.33 -17.91 6.05
CA SER A 147 -3.63 -17.97 6.72
C SER A 147 -3.77 -16.78 7.67
N VAL A 148 -4.98 -16.62 8.21
CA VAL A 148 -5.29 -15.63 9.25
C VAL A 148 -4.41 -15.80 10.49
N ASN A 149 -3.99 -17.03 10.84
CA ASN A 149 -3.12 -17.25 11.99
C ASN A 149 -1.72 -16.67 11.80
N PHE A 150 -1.19 -16.64 10.57
CA PHE A 150 0.07 -15.96 10.24
C PHE A 150 -0.11 -14.45 10.12
N LEU A 151 -1.29 -13.98 9.72
CA LEU A 151 -1.60 -12.58 9.55
C LEU A 151 -1.84 -11.87 10.89
N LYS A 152 -2.60 -12.52 11.79
CA LYS A 152 -3.06 -11.88 13.04
C LYS A 152 -1.93 -11.22 13.86
N PRO A 153 -0.77 -11.84 14.11
CA PRO A 153 0.32 -11.20 14.84
C PRO A 153 0.87 -9.94 14.14
N ILE A 154 0.78 -9.88 12.80
CA ILE A 154 1.20 -8.72 12.04
C ILE A 154 0.18 -7.58 12.25
N LEU A 155 -1.11 -7.87 12.10
CA LEU A 155 -2.17 -6.88 12.30
C LEU A 155 -2.15 -6.33 13.74
N ASP A 156 -2.09 -7.21 14.74
CA ASP A 156 -2.02 -6.84 16.16
C ASP A 156 -0.82 -5.91 16.41
N GLY A 157 0.35 -6.26 15.87
CA GLY A 157 1.56 -5.47 16.04
C GLY A 157 1.57 -4.12 15.33
N PHE A 158 0.75 -3.92 14.30
CA PHE A 158 0.51 -2.63 13.66
C PHE A 158 -0.70 -1.88 14.25
N GLY A 159 -1.44 -2.50 15.18
CA GLY A 159 -2.70 -1.94 15.67
C GLY A 159 -3.73 -1.77 14.55
N GLN A 160 -3.74 -2.71 13.58
CA GLN A 160 -4.68 -2.70 12.47
C GLN A 160 -5.83 -3.65 12.78
N ASP A 161 -6.92 -3.10 13.30
CA ASP A 161 -8.13 -3.87 13.52
C ASP A 161 -8.85 -4.13 12.20
N VAL A 162 -9.33 -5.36 12.04
CA VAL A 162 -10.14 -5.79 10.89
C VAL A 162 -11.28 -6.65 11.40
N GLU A 163 -12.51 -6.24 11.12
CA GLU A 163 -13.71 -6.96 11.45
C GLU A 163 -14.39 -7.49 10.19
N VAL A 164 -15.00 -8.66 10.30
CA VAL A 164 -15.83 -9.23 9.25
C VAL A 164 -17.25 -8.74 9.45
N GLU A 165 -17.81 -8.05 8.46
CA GLU A 165 -19.22 -7.70 8.49
C GLU A 165 -20.08 -8.96 8.51
N LEU A 166 -21.14 -8.92 9.32
CA LEU A 166 -22.15 -9.96 9.36
C LEU A 166 -23.38 -9.50 8.58
N ASP A 167 -24.04 -10.43 7.88
CA ASP A 167 -25.34 -10.18 7.27
C ASP A 167 -26.47 -10.11 8.33
N ASP A 168 -27.68 -9.78 7.89
CA ASP A 168 -28.87 -9.68 8.78
C ASP A 168 -29.19 -11.00 9.53
N LYS A 169 -28.59 -12.10 9.14
CA LYS A 169 -28.71 -13.43 9.76
C LYS A 169 -27.50 -13.81 10.63
N GLY A 170 -26.58 -12.86 10.86
CA GLY A 170 -25.38 -13.06 11.65
C GLY A 170 -24.31 -13.92 10.95
N LYS A 171 -24.39 -14.12 9.63
CA LYS A 171 -23.37 -14.86 8.87
C LYS A 171 -22.29 -13.92 8.36
N PRO A 172 -21.02 -14.33 8.39
CA PRO A 172 -19.93 -13.54 7.85
C PRO A 172 -20.14 -13.20 6.36
N THR A 173 -20.05 -11.93 6.04
CA THR A 173 -20.02 -11.46 4.66
C THR A 173 -18.60 -11.47 4.10
N ARG A 174 -18.43 -11.05 2.86
CA ARG A 174 -17.10 -10.83 2.28
C ARG A 174 -16.55 -9.44 2.59
N THR A 175 -17.36 -8.52 3.12
CA THR A 175 -16.93 -7.17 3.45
C THR A 175 -16.10 -7.18 4.73
N ARG A 176 -15.03 -6.41 4.69
CA ARG A 176 -14.12 -6.20 5.83
C ARG A 176 -14.23 -4.75 6.27
N THR A 177 -14.65 -4.54 7.51
CA THR A 177 -14.66 -3.21 8.12
C THR A 177 -13.31 -2.97 8.78
N HIS A 178 -12.65 -1.90 8.38
CA HIS A 178 -11.38 -1.47 8.96
C HIS A 178 -11.18 0.03 8.73
N LEU A 179 -10.39 0.66 9.58
CA LEU A 179 -9.89 1.99 9.31
C LEU A 179 -8.71 1.90 8.34
N LEU A 180 -8.78 2.65 7.24
CA LEU A 180 -7.63 2.77 6.35
C LEU A 180 -6.47 3.44 7.09
N LYS A 181 -5.38 2.71 7.24
CA LYS A 181 -4.10 3.18 7.77
C LYS A 181 -2.99 2.88 6.79
N VAL A 182 -2.14 3.87 6.58
CA VAL A 182 -0.88 3.71 5.84
C VAL A 182 0.27 4.06 6.78
N PHE A 183 1.26 3.21 6.84
CA PHE A 183 2.38 3.32 7.77
C PHE A 183 3.64 3.77 7.03
N LEU A 184 4.27 4.84 7.50
CA LEU A 184 5.62 5.22 7.09
C LEU A 184 6.63 4.59 8.07
N ILE A 185 7.49 3.76 7.55
CA ILE A 185 8.48 2.99 8.29
C ILE A 185 9.87 3.43 7.86
N ASP A 186 10.76 3.72 8.80
CA ASP A 186 12.15 4.07 8.49
C ASP A 186 13.02 2.84 8.20
N ALA A 187 14.28 3.10 7.84
CA ALA A 187 15.23 2.03 7.49
C ALA A 187 15.63 1.13 8.68
N GLN A 188 15.36 1.54 9.91
CA GLN A 188 15.54 0.75 11.14
C GLN A 188 14.28 -0.04 11.51
N ALA A 189 13.26 -0.05 10.61
CA ALA A 189 11.95 -0.66 10.83
C ALA A 189 11.21 -0.05 12.04
N GLN A 190 11.30 1.28 12.21
CA GLN A 190 10.45 1.99 13.14
C GLN A 190 9.33 2.70 12.40
N VAL A 191 8.10 2.57 12.87
CA VAL A 191 6.96 3.35 12.38
C VAL A 191 7.14 4.78 12.84
N ARG A 192 7.15 5.71 11.88
CA ARG A 192 7.40 7.14 12.09
C ARG A 192 6.16 8.00 11.84
N GLU A 193 5.20 7.48 11.05
CA GLU A 193 3.92 8.14 10.80
C GLU A 193 2.85 7.11 10.46
N ILE A 194 1.58 7.44 10.77
CA ILE A 194 0.39 6.65 10.45
C ILE A 194 -0.65 7.58 9.83
N TYR A 195 -0.84 7.45 8.52
CA TYR A 195 -1.83 8.24 7.78
C TYR A 195 -3.20 7.56 7.79
N SER A 196 -4.22 8.28 8.20
CA SER A 196 -5.62 7.89 7.97
C SER A 196 -6.07 8.35 6.56
N ALA A 197 -7.25 7.92 6.12
CA ALA A 197 -7.81 8.32 4.82
C ALA A 197 -7.83 9.85 4.61
N ALA A 198 -8.12 10.63 5.66
CA ALA A 198 -8.17 12.09 5.59
C ALA A 198 -6.80 12.74 5.32
N PHE A 199 -5.71 12.10 5.74
CA PHE A 199 -4.33 12.60 5.60
C PHE A 199 -3.53 11.86 4.54
N LEU A 200 -4.17 11.01 3.75
CA LEU A 200 -3.51 10.21 2.72
C LEU A 200 -3.26 11.05 1.45
N GLN A 201 -2.45 12.09 1.60
CA GLN A 201 -2.11 13.04 0.54
C GLN A 201 -0.67 12.83 0.09
N PRO A 202 -0.41 12.57 -1.21
CA PRO A 202 0.94 12.30 -1.72
C PRO A 202 1.95 13.39 -1.39
N GLU A 203 1.53 14.66 -1.36
CA GLU A 203 2.40 15.81 -1.06
C GLU A 203 2.90 15.79 0.38
N VAL A 204 2.03 15.48 1.33
CA VAL A 204 2.37 15.33 2.76
C VAL A 204 3.33 14.15 2.92
N MET A 205 2.98 12.99 2.35
CA MET A 205 3.81 11.79 2.40
C MET A 205 5.20 12.00 1.77
N MET A 206 5.30 12.78 0.69
CA MET A 206 6.58 13.15 0.07
C MET A 206 7.43 14.02 1.01
N THR A 207 6.79 14.95 1.73
CA THR A 207 7.49 15.82 2.68
C THR A 207 8.06 15.01 3.84
N ASP A 208 7.30 14.05 4.36
CA ASP A 208 7.76 13.15 5.44
C ASP A 208 8.87 12.21 4.97
N LEU A 209 8.74 11.62 3.78
CA LEU A 209 9.80 10.80 3.17
C LEU A 209 11.11 11.59 3.01
N ARG A 210 11.02 12.84 2.53
CA ARG A 210 12.20 13.72 2.40
C ARG A 210 12.80 14.06 3.76
N THR A 211 11.95 14.31 4.77
CA THR A 211 12.40 14.59 6.15
C THR A 211 13.22 13.43 6.69
N LEU A 212 12.74 12.19 6.59
CA LEU A 212 13.49 11.01 7.02
C LEU A 212 14.73 10.73 6.17
N ALA A 213 14.69 11.03 4.87
CA ALA A 213 15.86 10.88 4.01
C ALA A 213 16.99 11.87 4.38
N LEU A 214 16.63 13.11 4.74
CA LEU A 214 17.56 14.12 5.23
C LEU A 214 18.13 13.77 6.61
N GLU A 215 17.29 13.28 7.53
CA GLU A 215 17.71 12.79 8.85
C GLU A 215 18.78 11.68 8.70
N ARG A 216 18.55 10.70 7.81
CA ARG A 216 19.50 9.61 7.55
C ARG A 216 20.81 10.07 6.91
N ALA A 217 20.77 11.12 6.09
CA ALA A 217 21.94 11.65 5.42
C ALA A 217 22.83 12.50 6.36
N GLY A 218 22.42 12.76 7.61
CA GLY A 218 23.12 13.66 8.53
C GLY A 218 23.19 15.10 8.03
N LEU A 219 22.32 15.49 7.08
CA LEU A 219 22.31 16.83 6.52
C LEU A 219 21.71 17.83 7.51
N PRO A 220 22.27 19.06 7.58
CA PRO A 220 21.76 20.08 8.50
C PRO A 220 20.30 20.41 8.18
N ARG A 221 19.52 20.56 9.24
CA ARG A 221 18.11 20.97 9.15
C ARG A 221 18.05 22.41 8.63
N LYS A 222 17.18 22.64 7.67
CA LYS A 222 16.85 24.01 7.28
C LYS A 222 16.02 24.62 8.41
N SER A 223 16.60 25.60 9.11
CA SER A 223 15.89 26.46 10.05
C SER A 223 14.86 27.32 9.34
#